data_f1583a73fe5e10f83695071750a0c59c
#
_entry.id   f1583a73fe5e10f83695071750a0c59c
#
_cell.length_a   1.000
_cell.length_b   1.000
_cell.length_c   1.000
_cell.angle_alpha   90.00
_cell.angle_beta   90.00
_cell.angle_gamma   90.00
#
_symmetry.space_group_name_H-M   'P 1'
#
loop_
_entity.id
_entity.type
_entity.pdbx_description
1 polymer ?
#
loop_
_entity_poly.entity_id
_entity_poly.type
_entity_poly.pdbx_seq_one_letter_code
_entity_poly.pdbx_strand_id
1 'polypeptide(L)'
;MHYAFSRIRLRSFFGWMIIGLFLTMIPLGLSNVSESTMEVISQITIFFVFPLFWLYVKTNKNNVVFNSFFDKPGRLPWGLIVLATIMGMIFSVGISHIQFYILAHTLPNFLVTMLEDGTVINTSNIYMTIFTFISACVLAPIMEEVIFRGFFLQRMAYKWGIKKAVIISSIIFGLGHFDVIGAFMFGVVMCLLYIKTKNIWTNIAVHALNNLIATSMQFVGGEESSAISIPELQLQSNLWIGIGLTVVGLLWLIPYVWKQWSTVKEVSVPPVRFINEEKVVSASPENEVYSQVIVTDRLMAVELPDEAVNKLRLEENDYVTVAVEDDKIVIKKVHDR
;
A
#
# COMPACT_ATOMS: atom_id res chain seq x y z
N MET A 1 -16.03 7.39 13.28
CA MET A 1 -14.82 6.76 12.75
C MET A 1 -13.60 7.61 13.06
N HIS A 2 -12.71 7.14 13.91
CA HIS A 2 -11.42 7.78 14.10
C HIS A 2 -10.49 7.39 12.95
N TYR A 3 -10.29 8.30 12.00
CA TYR A 3 -9.23 8.11 11.01
C TYR A 3 -7.90 8.49 11.66
N ALA A 4 -7.08 7.50 11.95
CA ALA A 4 -5.79 7.65 12.64
C ALA A 4 -4.90 8.76 12.06
N PHE A 5 -5.02 9.02 10.77
CA PHE A 5 -4.19 9.98 10.05
C PHE A 5 -4.93 11.27 9.65
N SER A 6 -6.10 11.56 10.25
CA SER A 6 -6.89 12.76 9.92
C SER A 6 -6.09 14.07 10.07
N ARG A 7 -5.24 14.15 11.08
CA ARG A 7 -4.41 15.35 11.39
C ARG A 7 -3.10 15.40 10.62
N ILE A 8 -2.67 14.32 9.94
CA ILE A 8 -1.39 14.29 9.22
C ILE A 8 -1.59 14.79 7.78
N ARG A 9 -0.77 15.73 7.33
CA ARG A 9 -0.84 16.30 5.98
C ARG A 9 0.09 15.54 5.05
N LEU A 10 -0.41 15.03 3.90
CA LEU A 10 0.39 14.35 2.86
C LEU A 10 1.59 15.19 2.40
N ARG A 11 1.40 16.49 2.22
CA ARG A 11 2.50 17.40 1.85
C ARG A 11 3.68 17.37 2.82
N SER A 12 3.43 17.04 4.10
CA SER A 12 4.49 16.89 5.10
C SER A 12 5.36 15.66 4.82
N PHE A 13 4.81 14.59 4.26
CA PHE A 13 5.57 13.43 3.82
C PHE A 13 6.49 13.79 2.65
N PHE A 14 5.93 14.37 1.60
CA PHE A 14 6.74 14.76 0.43
C PHE A 14 7.81 15.79 0.78
N GLY A 15 7.48 16.79 1.61
CA GLY A 15 8.48 17.77 2.09
C GLY A 15 9.61 17.10 2.87
N TRP A 16 9.29 16.12 3.72
CA TRP A 16 10.28 15.35 4.46
C TRP A 16 11.16 14.49 3.54
N MET A 17 10.56 13.86 2.52
CA MET A 17 11.31 13.09 1.52
C MET A 17 12.29 13.95 0.73
N ILE A 18 11.87 15.17 0.34
CA ILE A 18 12.76 16.13 -0.33
C ILE A 18 13.93 16.53 0.59
N ILE A 19 13.67 16.83 1.87
CA ILE A 19 14.73 17.11 2.84
C ILE A 19 15.66 15.92 2.97
N GLY A 20 15.12 14.70 3.09
CA GLY A 20 15.89 13.46 3.16
C GLY A 20 16.80 13.24 1.94
N LEU A 21 16.25 13.53 0.74
CA LEU A 21 17.01 13.45 -0.50
C LEU A 21 18.26 14.39 -0.44
N PHE A 22 18.05 15.66 -0.11
CA PHE A 22 19.17 16.62 -0.01
C PHE A 22 20.15 16.25 1.10
N LEU A 23 19.67 15.84 2.27
CA LEU A 23 20.54 15.43 3.39
C LEU A 23 21.36 14.16 3.07
N THR A 24 20.89 13.32 2.16
CA THR A 24 21.62 12.13 1.71
C THR A 24 22.56 12.46 0.54
N MET A 25 22.03 13.06 -0.52
CA MET A 25 22.76 13.21 -1.78
C MET A 25 23.86 14.26 -1.73
N ILE A 26 23.70 15.36 -0.97
CA ILE A 26 24.73 16.40 -0.88
C ILE A 26 26.01 15.86 -0.19
N PRO A 27 25.97 15.25 1.02
CA PRO A 27 27.16 14.68 1.63
C PRO A 27 27.80 13.57 0.81
N LEU A 28 26.99 12.70 0.17
CA LEU A 28 27.49 11.64 -0.68
C LEU A 28 28.21 12.18 -1.92
N GLY A 29 27.65 13.19 -2.57
CA GLY A 29 28.28 13.84 -3.75
C GLY A 29 29.56 14.61 -3.42
N LEU A 30 29.75 15.02 -2.16
CA LEU A 30 30.99 15.66 -1.67
C LEU A 30 32.01 14.65 -1.14
N SER A 31 31.64 13.39 -0.99
CA SER A 31 32.49 12.32 -0.46
C SER A 31 33.21 11.59 -1.59
N ASN A 32 34.32 10.92 -1.26
CA ASN A 32 35.05 10.06 -2.18
C ASN A 32 34.68 8.58 -2.04
N VAL A 33 33.40 8.30 -1.73
CA VAL A 33 32.90 6.92 -1.63
C VAL A 33 32.68 6.33 -3.03
N SER A 34 32.80 5.02 -3.16
CA SER A 34 32.53 4.33 -4.43
C SER A 34 31.06 4.46 -4.84
N GLU A 35 30.77 4.37 -6.13
CA GLU A 35 29.41 4.40 -6.67
C GLU A 35 28.50 3.35 -6.01
N SER A 36 29.00 2.12 -5.84
CA SER A 36 28.25 1.06 -5.16
C SER A 36 27.88 1.42 -3.72
N THR A 37 28.83 2.04 -2.98
CA THR A 37 28.56 2.51 -1.62
C THR A 37 27.54 3.63 -1.60
N MET A 38 27.65 4.57 -2.55
CA MET A 38 26.68 5.66 -2.72
C MET A 38 25.27 5.11 -3.00
N GLU A 39 25.15 4.13 -3.88
CA GLU A 39 23.90 3.46 -4.22
C GLU A 39 23.26 2.81 -2.97
N VAL A 40 24.02 1.98 -2.24
CA VAL A 40 23.52 1.32 -1.01
C VAL A 40 23.06 2.33 0.04
N ILE A 41 23.87 3.35 0.33
CA ILE A 41 23.53 4.36 1.34
C ILE A 41 22.29 5.14 0.90
N SER A 42 22.20 5.58 -0.38
CA SER A 42 21.07 6.33 -0.88
C SER A 42 19.78 5.50 -0.86
N GLN A 43 19.82 4.25 -1.30
CA GLN A 43 18.67 3.35 -1.22
C GLN A 43 18.18 3.17 0.22
N ILE A 44 19.08 2.83 1.15
CA ILE A 44 18.70 2.61 2.56
C ILE A 44 18.15 3.90 3.18
N THR A 45 18.82 5.03 2.98
CA THR A 45 18.40 6.27 3.64
C THR A 45 17.12 6.83 3.07
N ILE A 46 16.99 6.95 1.75
CA ILE A 46 15.87 7.61 1.09
C ILE A 46 14.61 6.73 1.12
N PHE A 47 14.75 5.42 0.85
CA PHE A 47 13.59 4.54 0.74
C PHE A 47 13.18 3.89 2.06
N PHE A 48 14.07 3.79 3.07
CA PHE A 48 13.74 3.14 4.34
C PHE A 48 13.85 4.08 5.54
N VAL A 49 15.00 4.69 5.78
CA VAL A 49 15.23 5.45 7.01
C VAL A 49 14.33 6.68 7.09
N PHE A 50 14.31 7.53 6.07
CA PHE A 50 13.52 8.76 6.09
C PHE A 50 12.01 8.50 6.13
N PRO A 51 11.42 7.60 5.31
CA PRO A 51 10.00 7.31 5.38
C PRO A 51 9.57 6.71 6.72
N LEU A 52 10.33 5.72 7.24
CA LEU A 52 10.04 5.08 8.53
C LEU A 52 10.13 6.05 9.69
N PHE A 53 11.20 6.84 9.74
CA PHE A 53 11.39 7.83 10.80
C PHE A 53 10.26 8.86 10.80
N TRP A 54 9.91 9.36 9.61
CA TRP A 54 8.78 10.28 9.48
C TRP A 54 7.47 9.64 9.96
N LEU A 55 7.19 8.42 9.53
CA LEU A 55 5.98 7.71 9.90
C LEU A 55 5.95 7.44 11.42
N TYR A 56 7.05 6.98 12.00
CA TYR A 56 7.19 6.77 13.44
C TYR A 56 6.92 8.05 14.25
N VAL A 57 7.54 9.17 13.86
CA VAL A 57 7.31 10.46 14.53
C VAL A 57 5.85 10.90 14.40
N LYS A 58 5.21 10.68 13.24
CA LYS A 58 3.83 11.09 13.01
C LYS A 58 2.82 10.20 13.71
N THR A 59 3.05 8.88 13.76
CA THR A 59 2.19 7.96 14.52
C THR A 59 2.24 8.28 16.02
N ASN A 60 3.43 8.44 16.60
CA ASN A 60 3.59 8.79 18.01
C ASN A 60 2.89 10.12 18.36
N LYS A 61 3.05 11.17 17.53
CA LYS A 61 2.37 12.46 17.74
C LYS A 61 0.84 12.39 17.66
N ASN A 62 0.29 11.37 17.03
CA ASN A 62 -1.15 11.20 16.87
C ASN A 62 -1.69 10.04 17.73
N ASN A 63 -0.91 9.56 18.69
CA ASN A 63 -1.26 8.44 19.57
C ASN A 63 -1.63 7.15 18.82
N VAL A 64 -1.04 6.90 17.67
CA VAL A 64 -1.24 5.69 16.87
C VAL A 64 -0.17 4.69 17.23
N VAL A 65 -0.56 3.45 17.50
CA VAL A 65 0.37 2.35 17.75
C VAL A 65 1.00 1.93 16.44
N PHE A 66 2.28 2.24 16.24
CA PHE A 66 2.99 1.92 15.00
C PHE A 66 2.91 0.44 14.62
N ASN A 67 3.08 -0.44 15.61
CA ASN A 67 3.03 -1.89 15.41
C ASN A 67 1.63 -2.40 14.97
N SER A 68 0.57 -1.59 15.08
CA SER A 68 -0.76 -1.99 14.63
C SER A 68 -0.86 -2.22 13.13
N PHE A 69 0.06 -1.69 12.33
CA PHE A 69 0.16 -2.04 10.92
C PHE A 69 0.53 -3.51 10.69
N PHE A 70 1.26 -4.10 11.64
CA PHE A 70 1.83 -5.44 11.57
C PHE A 70 1.14 -6.42 12.52
N ASP A 71 -0.12 -6.19 12.83
CA ASP A 71 -0.89 -7.13 13.65
C ASP A 71 -0.80 -8.54 13.10
N LYS A 72 -0.80 -9.53 14.01
CA LYS A 72 -0.57 -10.93 13.63
C LYS A 72 -1.45 -11.32 12.45
N PRO A 73 -0.86 -11.83 11.36
CA PRO A 73 -1.65 -12.27 10.23
C PRO A 73 -2.54 -13.43 10.71
N GLY A 74 -3.83 -13.33 10.41
CA GLY A 74 -4.68 -14.52 10.39
C GLY A 74 -4.19 -15.50 9.31
N ARG A 75 -5.00 -16.48 8.94
CA ARG A 75 -4.67 -17.35 7.80
C ARG A 75 -4.56 -16.52 6.53
N LEU A 76 -3.38 -16.54 5.90
CA LEU A 76 -3.17 -15.87 4.63
C LEU A 76 -3.93 -16.61 3.51
N PRO A 77 -4.65 -15.89 2.64
CA PRO A 77 -5.40 -16.48 1.53
C PRO A 77 -4.46 -16.82 0.36
N TRP A 78 -3.62 -17.85 0.52
CA TRP A 78 -2.55 -18.20 -0.45
C TRP A 78 -3.06 -18.36 -1.88
N GLY A 79 -4.23 -18.97 -2.09
CA GLY A 79 -4.82 -19.10 -3.43
C GLY A 79 -5.07 -17.73 -4.09
N LEU A 80 -5.56 -16.75 -3.31
CA LEU A 80 -5.77 -15.39 -3.81
C LEU A 80 -4.43 -14.66 -4.01
N ILE A 81 -3.45 -14.88 -3.12
CA ILE A 81 -2.11 -14.28 -3.22
C ILE A 81 -1.46 -14.72 -4.54
N VAL A 82 -1.37 -16.03 -4.79
CA VAL A 82 -0.75 -16.58 -6.00
C VAL A 82 -1.50 -16.13 -7.25
N LEU A 83 -2.84 -16.18 -7.24
CA LEU A 83 -3.65 -15.79 -8.39
C LEU A 83 -3.51 -14.29 -8.69
N ALA A 84 -3.55 -13.43 -7.69
CA ALA A 84 -3.36 -11.99 -7.86
C ALA A 84 -1.97 -11.66 -8.39
N THR A 85 -0.92 -12.34 -7.90
CA THR A 85 0.45 -12.18 -8.40
C THR A 85 0.54 -12.59 -9.87
N ILE A 86 0.12 -13.80 -10.22
CA ILE A 86 0.25 -14.32 -11.59
C ILE A 86 -0.53 -13.46 -12.58
N MET A 87 -1.79 -13.15 -12.29
CA MET A 87 -2.62 -12.35 -13.20
C MET A 87 -2.18 -10.90 -13.28
N GLY A 88 -1.70 -10.33 -12.18
CA GLY A 88 -1.09 -9.00 -12.16
C GLY A 88 0.18 -8.95 -13.01
N MET A 89 1.05 -9.96 -12.90
CA MET A 89 2.27 -10.06 -13.72
C MET A 89 1.97 -10.24 -15.21
N ILE A 90 1.05 -11.15 -15.57
CA ILE A 90 0.63 -11.33 -16.96
C ILE A 90 0.14 -10.02 -17.56
N PHE A 91 -0.69 -9.28 -16.81
CA PHE A 91 -1.16 -7.95 -17.24
C PHE A 91 -0.02 -6.96 -17.37
N SER A 92 0.86 -6.86 -16.37
CA SER A 92 1.98 -5.92 -16.34
C SER A 92 2.95 -6.18 -17.50
N VAL A 93 3.35 -7.43 -17.71
CA VAL A 93 4.19 -7.81 -18.86
C VAL A 93 3.49 -7.47 -20.19
N GLY A 94 2.20 -7.79 -20.32
CA GLY A 94 1.45 -7.48 -21.52
C GLY A 94 1.39 -5.98 -21.84
N ILE A 95 1.07 -5.16 -20.85
CA ILE A 95 0.96 -3.71 -21.03
C ILE A 95 2.33 -3.06 -21.23
N SER A 96 3.39 -3.60 -20.64
CA SER A 96 4.77 -3.15 -20.87
C SER A 96 5.21 -3.38 -22.33
N HIS A 97 4.90 -4.54 -22.92
CA HIS A 97 5.15 -4.78 -24.36
C HIS A 97 4.46 -3.74 -25.23
N ILE A 98 3.20 -3.40 -24.94
CA ILE A 98 2.46 -2.36 -25.70
C ILE A 98 3.11 -0.98 -25.49
N GLN A 99 3.44 -0.61 -24.25
CA GLN A 99 4.08 0.67 -23.94
C GLN A 99 5.42 0.81 -24.65
N PHE A 100 6.28 -0.21 -24.58
CA PHE A 100 7.60 -0.19 -25.22
C PHE A 100 7.50 -0.18 -26.74
N TYR A 101 6.54 -0.90 -27.32
CA TYR A 101 6.27 -0.81 -28.76
C TYR A 101 5.91 0.62 -29.19
N ILE A 102 5.02 1.29 -28.44
CA ILE A 102 4.64 2.67 -28.73
C ILE A 102 5.82 3.62 -28.54
N LEU A 103 6.56 3.49 -27.43
CA LEU A 103 7.72 4.34 -27.14
C LEU A 103 8.84 4.14 -28.15
N ALA A 104 9.09 2.91 -28.60
CA ALA A 104 10.10 2.61 -29.62
C ALA A 104 9.81 3.30 -30.96
N HIS A 105 8.53 3.53 -31.30
CA HIS A 105 8.13 4.24 -32.50
C HIS A 105 8.05 5.77 -32.34
N THR A 106 7.73 6.25 -31.14
CA THR A 106 7.43 7.67 -30.88
C THR A 106 8.58 8.43 -30.23
N LEU A 107 9.26 7.79 -29.26
CA LEU A 107 10.30 8.38 -28.42
C LEU A 107 11.46 7.39 -28.19
N PRO A 108 12.15 6.90 -29.26
CA PRO A 108 13.14 5.84 -29.13
C PRO A 108 14.31 6.22 -28.22
N ASN A 109 14.82 7.43 -28.28
CA ASN A 109 15.94 7.87 -27.43
C ASN A 109 15.57 7.90 -25.96
N PHE A 110 14.34 8.32 -25.63
CA PHE A 110 13.83 8.28 -24.26
C PHE A 110 13.71 6.84 -23.75
N LEU A 111 13.24 5.93 -24.62
CA LEU A 111 13.13 4.51 -24.26
C LEU A 111 14.50 3.88 -23.99
N VAL A 112 15.54 4.21 -24.80
CA VAL A 112 16.92 3.76 -24.54
C VAL A 112 17.38 4.19 -23.16
N THR A 113 17.26 5.48 -22.84
CA THR A 113 17.64 5.99 -21.51
C THR A 113 16.87 5.29 -20.39
N MET A 114 15.54 5.09 -20.57
CA MET A 114 14.74 4.34 -19.60
C MET A 114 15.22 2.91 -19.40
N LEU A 115 15.58 2.21 -20.46
CA LEU A 115 16.05 0.82 -20.38
C LEU A 115 17.43 0.73 -19.74
N GLU A 116 18.33 1.67 -20.04
CA GLU A 116 19.66 1.77 -19.42
C GLU A 116 19.58 2.04 -17.93
N ASP A 117 18.72 2.99 -17.50
CA ASP A 117 18.48 3.33 -16.10
C ASP A 117 17.72 2.21 -15.35
N GLY A 118 16.93 1.41 -16.07
CA GLY A 118 16.09 0.35 -15.52
C GLY A 118 16.82 -0.97 -15.25
N THR A 119 18.07 -1.13 -15.64
CA THR A 119 18.87 -2.32 -15.37
C THR A 119 19.34 -2.34 -13.92
N VAL A 120 18.55 -2.98 -13.07
CA VAL A 120 18.68 -2.91 -11.60
C VAL A 120 19.72 -3.88 -11.03
N ILE A 121 20.14 -4.92 -11.78
CA ILE A 121 20.97 -5.97 -11.21
C ILE A 121 22.41 -5.87 -11.71
N ASN A 122 23.30 -5.42 -10.83
CA ASN A 122 24.74 -5.49 -11.08
C ASN A 122 25.23 -6.90 -10.70
N THR A 123 25.40 -7.76 -11.69
CA THR A 123 25.86 -9.15 -11.50
C THR A 123 27.37 -9.27 -11.27
N SER A 124 28.14 -8.21 -11.53
CA SER A 124 29.59 -8.19 -11.36
C SER A 124 30.05 -8.25 -9.90
N ASN A 125 29.17 -7.86 -8.96
CA ASN A 125 29.47 -7.83 -7.53
C ASN A 125 28.41 -8.60 -6.74
N ILE A 126 28.77 -9.76 -6.20
CA ILE A 126 27.86 -10.64 -5.45
C ILE A 126 27.20 -9.95 -4.25
N TYR A 127 27.90 -9.05 -3.57
CA TYR A 127 27.32 -8.31 -2.43
C TYR A 127 26.22 -7.33 -2.90
N MET A 128 26.44 -6.65 -4.02
CA MET A 128 25.43 -5.78 -4.63
C MET A 128 24.24 -6.58 -5.14
N THR A 129 24.48 -7.71 -5.77
CA THR A 129 23.41 -8.64 -6.21
C THR A 129 22.53 -9.07 -5.04
N ILE A 130 23.14 -9.54 -3.94
CA ILE A 130 22.41 -9.96 -2.72
C ILE A 130 21.66 -8.76 -2.11
N PHE A 131 22.30 -7.61 -2.01
CA PHE A 131 21.66 -6.40 -1.49
C PHE A 131 20.44 -5.99 -2.32
N THR A 132 20.58 -5.94 -3.63
CA THR A 132 19.49 -5.61 -4.57
C THR A 132 18.34 -6.60 -4.42
N PHE A 133 18.65 -7.89 -4.35
CA PHE A 133 17.65 -8.94 -4.18
C PHE A 133 16.87 -8.80 -2.87
N ILE A 134 17.56 -8.60 -1.74
CA ILE A 134 16.91 -8.38 -0.44
C ILE A 134 16.12 -7.06 -0.45
N SER A 135 16.71 -6.01 -0.99
CA SER A 135 16.06 -4.69 -1.07
C SER A 135 14.76 -4.76 -1.89
N ALA A 136 14.81 -5.35 -3.09
CA ALA A 136 13.66 -5.42 -3.98
C ALA A 136 12.59 -6.42 -3.51
N CYS A 137 12.99 -7.60 -2.99
CA CYS A 137 12.05 -8.66 -2.70
C CYS A 137 11.50 -8.66 -1.27
N VAL A 138 12.19 -7.98 -0.33
CA VAL A 138 11.79 -7.98 1.09
C VAL A 138 11.54 -6.56 1.59
N LEU A 139 12.54 -5.69 1.49
CA LEU A 139 12.47 -4.39 2.14
C LEU A 139 11.49 -3.46 1.42
N ALA A 140 11.57 -3.34 0.09
CA ALA A 140 10.68 -2.48 -0.67
C ALA A 140 9.20 -2.88 -0.54
N PRO A 141 8.78 -4.16 -0.68
CA PRO A 141 7.42 -4.57 -0.42
C PRO A 141 6.89 -4.20 0.96
N ILE A 142 7.68 -4.39 2.02
CA ILE A 142 7.26 -4.02 3.38
C ILE A 142 7.03 -2.51 3.47
N MET A 143 7.99 -1.73 2.99
CA MET A 143 7.96 -0.28 3.10
C MET A 143 6.84 0.34 2.26
N GLU A 144 6.72 -0.10 1.03
CA GLU A 144 5.71 0.44 0.12
C GLU A 144 4.30 0.09 0.58
N GLU A 145 4.05 -1.12 1.08
CA GLU A 145 2.74 -1.47 1.61
C GLU A 145 2.40 -0.64 2.85
N VAL A 146 3.34 -0.45 3.77
CA VAL A 146 3.13 0.40 4.96
C VAL A 146 2.83 1.85 4.56
N ILE A 147 3.55 2.40 3.59
CA ILE A 147 3.36 3.78 3.15
C ILE A 147 2.07 3.93 2.35
N PHE A 148 1.84 3.08 1.34
CA PHE A 148 0.72 3.25 0.43
C PHE A 148 -0.60 2.75 1.03
N ARG A 149 -0.64 1.57 1.65
CA ARG A 149 -1.86 0.96 2.21
C ARG A 149 -2.05 1.36 3.67
N GLY A 150 -0.98 1.33 4.44
CA GLY A 150 -1.01 1.73 5.84
C GLY A 150 -1.27 3.22 6.04
N PHE A 151 -0.64 4.10 5.27
CA PHE A 151 -0.77 5.55 5.47
C PHE A 151 -1.53 6.28 4.36
N PHE A 152 -1.09 6.22 3.08
CA PHE A 152 -1.67 7.04 2.00
C PHE A 152 -3.14 6.72 1.78
N LEU A 153 -3.48 5.45 1.61
CA LEU A 153 -4.86 5.01 1.40
C LEU A 153 -5.78 5.51 2.52
N GLN A 154 -5.38 5.32 3.78
CA GLN A 154 -6.18 5.75 4.92
C GLN A 154 -6.33 7.27 5.00
N ARG A 155 -5.23 8.01 4.80
CA ARG A 155 -5.25 9.47 4.82
C ARG A 155 -6.08 10.08 3.71
N MET A 156 -6.00 9.50 2.51
CA MET A 156 -6.79 9.94 1.37
C MET A 156 -8.25 9.54 1.51
N ALA A 157 -8.54 8.36 2.07
CA ALA A 157 -9.90 7.91 2.34
C ALA A 157 -10.63 8.88 3.28
N TYR A 158 -9.94 9.35 4.34
CA TYR A 158 -10.49 10.37 5.22
C TYR A 158 -10.82 11.68 4.48
N LYS A 159 -9.95 12.11 3.56
CA LYS A 159 -10.09 13.42 2.92
C LYS A 159 -11.07 13.41 1.73
N TRP A 160 -11.09 12.35 0.95
CA TRP A 160 -11.76 12.29 -0.34
C TRP A 160 -12.70 11.09 -0.52
N GLY A 161 -12.85 10.26 0.51
CA GLY A 161 -13.57 8.99 0.44
C GLY A 161 -12.73 7.85 -0.14
N ILE A 162 -13.10 6.62 0.22
CA ILE A 162 -12.27 5.44 -0.04
C ILE A 162 -12.09 5.15 -1.54
N LYS A 163 -13.10 5.36 -2.38
CA LYS A 163 -13.01 5.09 -3.82
C LYS A 163 -12.00 6.02 -4.51
N LYS A 164 -12.04 7.32 -4.18
CA LYS A 164 -11.04 8.28 -4.68
C LYS A 164 -9.66 7.99 -4.14
N ALA A 165 -9.57 7.56 -2.87
CA ALA A 165 -8.30 7.19 -2.25
C ALA A 165 -7.62 6.01 -2.96
N VAL A 166 -8.38 4.97 -3.33
CA VAL A 166 -7.88 3.83 -4.12
C VAL A 166 -7.25 4.32 -5.42
N ILE A 167 -7.97 5.15 -6.18
CA ILE A 167 -7.48 5.63 -7.48
C ILE A 167 -6.24 6.53 -7.32
N ILE A 168 -6.30 7.53 -6.43
CA ILE A 168 -5.21 8.51 -6.28
C ILE A 168 -3.95 7.85 -5.71
N SER A 169 -4.09 6.97 -4.70
CA SER A 169 -2.97 6.22 -4.15
C SER A 169 -2.31 5.33 -5.20
N SER A 170 -3.11 4.70 -6.07
CA SER A 170 -2.61 3.86 -7.15
C SER A 170 -1.94 4.65 -8.28
N ILE A 171 -2.43 5.86 -8.60
CA ILE A 171 -1.77 6.76 -9.53
C ILE A 171 -0.38 7.15 -9.00
N ILE A 172 -0.28 7.56 -7.74
CA ILE A 172 1.01 7.92 -7.13
C ILE A 172 1.96 6.72 -7.12
N PHE A 173 1.45 5.53 -6.82
CA PHE A 173 2.22 4.29 -6.87
C PHE A 173 2.73 4.01 -8.29
N GLY A 174 1.86 4.09 -9.30
CA GLY A 174 2.21 3.87 -10.70
C GLY A 174 3.27 4.83 -11.22
N LEU A 175 3.15 6.13 -10.89
CA LEU A 175 4.12 7.17 -11.30
C LEU A 175 5.54 6.95 -10.71
N GLY A 176 5.68 6.14 -9.66
CA GLY A 176 6.97 5.75 -9.11
C GLY A 176 7.63 4.55 -9.81
N HIS A 177 7.03 4.01 -10.88
CA HIS A 177 7.48 2.80 -11.55
C HIS A 177 7.67 3.02 -13.05
N PHE A 178 8.58 2.28 -13.69
CA PHE A 178 8.77 2.32 -15.15
C PHE A 178 7.54 1.80 -15.91
N ASP A 179 6.92 0.72 -15.43
CA ASP A 179 5.64 0.23 -15.92
C ASP A 179 4.49 0.99 -15.22
N VAL A 180 4.28 2.24 -15.62
CA VAL A 180 3.31 3.15 -14.98
C VAL A 180 1.90 2.55 -14.98
N ILE A 181 1.47 1.96 -16.08
CA ILE A 181 0.09 1.44 -16.23
C ILE A 181 -0.08 0.12 -15.47
N GLY A 182 0.89 -0.79 -15.58
CA GLY A 182 0.88 -2.05 -14.83
C GLY A 182 0.94 -1.81 -13.32
N ALA A 183 1.85 -0.95 -12.88
CA ALA A 183 1.97 -0.58 -11.48
C ALA A 183 0.74 0.19 -10.95
N PHE A 184 0.09 1.02 -11.76
CA PHE A 184 -1.20 1.62 -11.40
C PHE A 184 -2.26 0.54 -11.14
N MET A 185 -2.43 -0.41 -12.07
CA MET A 185 -3.40 -1.49 -11.92
C MET A 185 -3.07 -2.40 -10.73
N PHE A 186 -1.78 -2.74 -10.55
CA PHE A 186 -1.30 -3.43 -9.36
C PHE A 186 -1.67 -2.64 -8.09
N GLY A 187 -1.46 -1.33 -8.09
CA GLY A 187 -1.87 -0.44 -7.00
C GLY A 187 -3.35 -0.54 -6.65
N VAL A 188 -4.23 -0.54 -7.66
CA VAL A 188 -5.68 -0.71 -7.48
C VAL A 188 -6.02 -2.06 -6.85
N VAL A 189 -5.47 -3.15 -7.40
CA VAL A 189 -5.68 -4.50 -6.88
C VAL A 189 -5.23 -4.61 -5.43
N MET A 190 -4.06 -4.06 -5.11
CA MET A 190 -3.50 -4.08 -3.77
C MET A 190 -4.31 -3.26 -2.76
N CYS A 191 -4.84 -2.10 -3.15
CA CYS A 191 -5.77 -1.35 -2.31
C CYS A 191 -7.05 -2.15 -2.02
N LEU A 192 -7.65 -2.76 -3.04
CA LEU A 192 -8.86 -3.56 -2.90
C LEU A 192 -8.61 -4.84 -2.08
N LEU A 193 -7.44 -5.46 -2.25
CA LEU A 193 -7.01 -6.62 -1.47
C LEU A 193 -6.87 -6.27 0.01
N TYR A 194 -6.22 -5.14 0.32
CA TYR A 194 -6.07 -4.65 1.69
C TYR A 194 -7.41 -4.33 2.34
N ILE A 195 -8.32 -3.66 1.62
CA ILE A 195 -9.67 -3.36 2.11
C ILE A 195 -10.44 -4.64 2.41
N LYS A 196 -10.32 -5.66 1.53
CA LYS A 196 -11.00 -6.94 1.68
C LYS A 196 -10.45 -7.78 2.83
N THR A 197 -9.14 -7.90 2.93
CA THR A 197 -8.49 -8.81 3.90
C THR A 197 -8.23 -8.15 5.24
N LYS A 198 -8.18 -6.82 5.28
CA LYS A 198 -7.78 -5.99 6.44
C LYS A 198 -6.44 -6.43 7.02
N ASN A 199 -5.57 -7.00 6.19
CA ASN A 199 -4.32 -7.62 6.59
C ASN A 199 -3.20 -7.20 5.63
N ILE A 200 -2.26 -6.38 6.14
CA ILE A 200 -1.14 -5.87 5.34
C ILE A 200 -0.19 -6.99 4.90
N TRP A 201 -0.08 -8.08 5.67
CA TRP A 201 0.78 -9.22 5.33
C TRP A 201 0.34 -9.93 4.05
N THR A 202 -0.97 -9.92 3.74
CA THR A 202 -1.46 -10.43 2.44
C THR A 202 -0.90 -9.59 1.30
N ASN A 203 -0.90 -8.29 1.45
CA ASN A 203 -0.34 -7.37 0.45
C ASN A 203 1.17 -7.52 0.33
N ILE A 204 1.89 -7.53 1.48
CA ILE A 204 3.34 -7.75 1.49
C ILE A 204 3.70 -9.06 0.79
N ALA A 205 2.93 -10.14 1.01
CA ALA A 205 3.17 -11.43 0.38
C ALA A 205 2.96 -11.39 -1.16
N VAL A 206 1.89 -10.75 -1.65
CA VAL A 206 1.65 -10.55 -3.09
C VAL A 206 2.79 -9.74 -3.70
N HIS A 207 3.15 -8.63 -3.08
CA HIS A 207 4.18 -7.72 -3.58
C HIS A 207 5.57 -8.37 -3.57
N ALA A 208 5.94 -9.02 -2.48
CA ALA A 208 7.22 -9.74 -2.36
C ALA A 208 7.32 -10.87 -3.40
N LEU A 209 6.23 -11.65 -3.61
CA LEU A 209 6.21 -12.71 -4.60
C LEU A 209 6.30 -12.13 -6.03
N ASN A 210 5.61 -11.03 -6.31
CA ASN A 210 5.71 -10.32 -7.59
C ASN A 210 7.16 -9.89 -7.87
N ASN A 211 7.79 -9.22 -6.91
CA ASN A 211 9.15 -8.74 -7.05
C ASN A 211 10.17 -9.89 -7.11
N LEU A 212 9.95 -10.96 -6.35
CA LEU A 212 10.77 -12.15 -6.39
C LEU A 212 10.80 -12.77 -7.80
N ILE A 213 9.62 -12.94 -8.41
CA ILE A 213 9.53 -13.50 -9.77
C ILE A 213 10.17 -12.54 -10.78
N ALA A 214 9.82 -11.25 -10.74
CA ALA A 214 10.37 -10.25 -11.65
C ALA A 214 11.90 -10.14 -11.57
N THR A 215 12.45 -10.04 -10.36
CA THR A 215 13.90 -9.98 -10.12
C THR A 215 14.60 -11.27 -10.54
N SER A 216 13.98 -12.43 -10.26
CA SER A 216 14.54 -13.73 -10.69
C SER A 216 14.57 -13.88 -12.21
N MET A 217 13.56 -13.37 -12.91
CA MET A 217 13.53 -13.37 -14.39
C MET A 217 14.64 -12.48 -14.96
N GLN A 218 14.89 -11.32 -14.39
CA GLN A 218 15.99 -10.43 -14.78
C GLN A 218 17.36 -11.12 -14.54
N PHE A 219 17.51 -11.79 -13.40
CA PHE A 219 18.74 -12.51 -13.08
C PHE A 219 19.03 -13.69 -14.04
N VAL A 220 18.00 -14.47 -14.38
CA VAL A 220 18.13 -15.61 -15.33
C VAL A 220 18.37 -15.13 -16.76
N GLY A 221 17.78 -13.98 -17.13
CA GLY A 221 17.97 -13.36 -18.44
C GLY A 221 19.40 -12.87 -18.70
N GLY A 222 20.20 -12.63 -17.66
CA GLY A 222 21.59 -12.21 -17.73
C GLY A 222 21.78 -10.87 -18.44
N GLU A 223 23.05 -10.59 -18.82
CA GLU A 223 23.39 -9.36 -19.57
C GLU A 223 22.75 -9.31 -20.99
N GLU A 224 22.43 -10.46 -21.57
CA GLU A 224 21.75 -10.53 -22.87
C GLU A 224 20.30 -10.00 -22.80
N SER A 225 19.61 -10.12 -21.64
CA SER A 225 18.26 -9.58 -21.51
C SER A 225 18.21 -8.04 -21.40
N SER A 226 19.33 -7.42 -21.06
CA SER A 226 19.48 -5.96 -21.04
C SER A 226 19.79 -5.36 -22.42
N ALA A 227 20.07 -6.21 -23.42
CA ALA A 227 20.40 -5.79 -24.78
C ALA A 227 19.20 -5.80 -25.75
N ILE A 228 17.96 -5.64 -25.23
CA ILE A 228 16.79 -5.53 -26.11
C ILE A 228 16.96 -4.30 -27.00
N SER A 229 17.11 -4.54 -28.30
CA SER A 229 17.33 -3.46 -29.27
C SER A 229 16.00 -2.77 -29.62
N ILE A 230 16.07 -1.47 -29.93
CA ILE A 230 14.89 -0.72 -30.40
C ILE A 230 14.22 -1.39 -31.62
N PRO A 231 14.94 -1.89 -32.64
CA PRO A 231 14.31 -2.63 -33.75
C PRO A 231 13.50 -3.84 -33.31
N GLU A 232 13.96 -4.58 -32.30
CA GLU A 232 13.19 -5.73 -31.75
C GLU A 232 11.91 -5.29 -31.07
N LEU A 233 11.94 -4.19 -30.31
CA LEU A 233 10.74 -3.63 -29.67
C LEU A 233 9.75 -3.07 -30.70
N GLN A 234 10.20 -2.67 -31.88
CA GLN A 234 9.35 -2.20 -32.99
C GLN A 234 8.68 -3.33 -33.80
N LEU A 235 9.00 -4.61 -33.53
CA LEU A 235 8.34 -5.72 -34.20
C LEU A 235 6.86 -5.79 -33.84
N GLN A 236 6.01 -5.98 -34.84
CA GLN A 236 4.56 -6.17 -34.63
C GLN A 236 4.24 -7.36 -33.73
N SER A 237 5.12 -8.38 -33.69
CA SER A 237 4.98 -9.52 -32.78
C SER A 237 4.94 -9.07 -31.30
N ASN A 238 5.75 -8.09 -30.92
CA ASN A 238 5.73 -7.54 -29.55
C ASN A 238 4.38 -6.90 -29.21
N LEU A 239 3.79 -6.15 -30.15
CA LEU A 239 2.46 -5.58 -29.96
C LEU A 239 1.40 -6.69 -29.77
N TRP A 240 1.41 -7.71 -30.62
CA TRP A 240 0.41 -8.80 -30.52
C TRP A 240 0.58 -9.67 -29.28
N ILE A 241 1.82 -9.95 -28.87
CA ILE A 241 2.12 -10.61 -27.61
C ILE A 241 1.59 -9.76 -26.44
N GLY A 242 1.89 -8.46 -26.47
CA GLY A 242 1.42 -7.50 -25.47
C GLY A 242 -0.10 -7.46 -25.34
N ILE A 243 -0.81 -7.38 -26.48
CA ILE A 243 -2.28 -7.39 -26.51
C ILE A 243 -2.81 -8.72 -25.95
N GLY A 244 -2.27 -9.87 -26.38
CA GLY A 244 -2.69 -11.18 -25.91
C GLY A 244 -2.55 -11.35 -24.39
N LEU A 245 -1.38 -11.03 -23.85
CA LEU A 245 -1.13 -11.10 -22.41
C LEU A 245 -2.00 -10.10 -21.62
N THR A 246 -2.15 -8.88 -22.13
CA THR A 246 -3.02 -7.87 -21.50
C THR A 246 -4.46 -8.36 -21.41
N VAL A 247 -4.99 -8.94 -22.50
CA VAL A 247 -6.36 -9.51 -22.52
C VAL A 247 -6.48 -10.64 -21.50
N VAL A 248 -5.52 -11.56 -21.45
CA VAL A 248 -5.53 -12.67 -20.47
C VAL A 248 -5.53 -12.12 -19.03
N GLY A 249 -4.68 -11.16 -18.72
CA GLY A 249 -4.67 -10.52 -17.41
C GLY A 249 -6.01 -9.85 -17.07
N LEU A 250 -6.60 -9.12 -18.02
CA LEU A 250 -7.88 -8.41 -17.87
C LEU A 250 -9.07 -9.36 -17.63
N LEU A 251 -9.04 -10.60 -18.16
CA LEU A 251 -10.10 -11.58 -17.93
C LEU A 251 -10.30 -11.90 -16.44
N TRP A 252 -9.27 -11.76 -15.62
CA TRP A 252 -9.38 -11.90 -14.17
C TRP A 252 -9.47 -10.55 -13.45
N LEU A 253 -8.66 -9.56 -13.87
CA LEU A 253 -8.57 -8.26 -13.20
C LEU A 253 -9.91 -7.50 -13.23
N ILE A 254 -10.59 -7.46 -14.38
CA ILE A 254 -11.86 -6.73 -14.50
C ILE A 254 -12.94 -7.32 -13.58
N PRO A 255 -13.25 -8.63 -13.60
CA PRO A 255 -14.22 -9.22 -12.68
C PRO A 255 -13.84 -9.03 -11.20
N TYR A 256 -12.54 -9.16 -10.87
CA TYR A 256 -12.06 -8.97 -9.52
C TYR A 256 -12.27 -7.53 -9.05
N VAL A 257 -11.80 -6.55 -9.82
CA VAL A 257 -11.95 -5.13 -9.49
C VAL A 257 -13.42 -4.77 -9.40
N TRP A 258 -14.24 -5.16 -10.38
CA TRP A 258 -15.67 -4.88 -10.38
C TRP A 258 -16.38 -5.41 -9.13
N LYS A 259 -16.14 -6.68 -8.78
CA LYS A 259 -16.70 -7.31 -7.59
C LYS A 259 -16.29 -6.60 -6.31
N GLN A 260 -15.00 -6.31 -6.14
CA GLN A 260 -14.52 -5.64 -4.94
C GLN A 260 -14.98 -4.18 -4.88
N TRP A 261 -14.99 -3.48 -6.02
CA TRP A 261 -15.41 -2.08 -6.10
C TRP A 261 -16.86 -1.84 -5.64
N SER A 262 -17.74 -2.78 -5.97
CA SER A 262 -19.14 -2.71 -5.54
C SER A 262 -19.32 -2.89 -4.03
N THR A 263 -18.38 -3.59 -3.38
CA THR A 263 -18.40 -3.84 -1.92
C THR A 263 -17.65 -2.80 -1.10
N VAL A 264 -16.87 -1.91 -1.75
CA VAL A 264 -16.10 -0.87 -1.05
C VAL A 264 -17.04 0.18 -0.49
N LYS A 265 -17.12 0.24 0.84
CA LYS A 265 -17.89 1.24 1.60
C LYS A 265 -16.94 2.17 2.35
N GLU A 266 -17.42 3.36 2.75
CA GLU A 266 -16.67 4.35 3.53
C GLU A 266 -16.05 3.78 4.82
N VAL A 267 -16.67 2.75 5.38
CA VAL A 267 -16.25 2.05 6.63
C VAL A 267 -15.18 0.98 6.39
N SER A 268 -14.75 0.77 5.14
CA SER A 268 -13.92 -0.40 4.76
C SER A 268 -12.43 -0.24 5.05
N VAL A 269 -11.99 0.91 5.56
CA VAL A 269 -10.55 1.12 5.88
C VAL A 269 -10.16 0.29 7.11
N PRO A 270 -9.09 -0.52 7.05
CA PRO A 270 -8.64 -1.30 8.20
C PRO A 270 -8.38 -0.42 9.42
N PRO A 271 -8.83 -0.83 10.62
CA PRO A 271 -8.61 -0.07 11.83
C PRO A 271 -7.12 -0.03 12.20
N VAL A 272 -6.67 1.10 12.73
CA VAL A 272 -5.36 1.27 13.36
C VAL A 272 -5.59 1.48 14.85
N ARG A 273 -4.80 0.82 15.71
CA ARG A 273 -4.94 0.95 17.16
C ARG A 273 -4.36 2.26 17.69
N PHE A 274 -4.97 2.81 18.71
CA PHE A 274 -4.49 4.00 19.43
C PHE A 274 -3.83 3.61 20.75
N ILE A 275 -2.80 4.37 21.19
CA ILE A 275 -2.03 4.07 22.41
C ILE A 275 -2.94 4.04 23.65
N ASN A 276 -4.01 4.84 23.66
CA ASN A 276 -4.93 4.89 24.80
C ASN A 276 -5.87 3.66 24.87
N GLU A 277 -6.08 2.95 23.77
CA GLU A 277 -6.91 1.72 23.73
C GLU A 277 -6.18 0.54 24.39
N GLU A 278 -4.85 0.45 24.27
CA GLU A 278 -4.07 -0.60 24.93
C GLU A 278 -4.06 -0.48 26.47
N LYS A 279 -4.16 0.73 27.02
CA LYS A 279 -4.22 0.95 28.47
C LYS A 279 -5.58 0.60 29.08
N VAL A 280 -6.65 0.71 28.31
CA VAL A 280 -8.01 0.40 28.78
C VAL A 280 -8.22 -1.11 28.84
N VAL A 281 -7.66 -1.88 27.90
CA VAL A 281 -7.79 -3.35 27.86
C VAL A 281 -6.99 -4.05 28.98
N SER A 282 -5.91 -3.41 29.49
CA SER A 282 -5.06 -3.99 30.54
C SER A 282 -5.53 -3.72 31.98
N ALA A 283 -6.61 -2.93 32.19
CA ALA A 283 -7.07 -2.44 33.50
C ALA A 283 -8.52 -2.80 33.81
N SER A 284 -9.13 -3.81 33.17
CA SER A 284 -10.54 -4.12 33.41
C SER A 284 -10.76 -5.12 34.57
N PRO A 285 -11.62 -4.81 35.54
CA PRO A 285 -12.24 -5.80 36.41
C PRO A 285 -13.19 -6.69 35.57
N GLU A 286 -13.31 -7.93 35.95
CA GLU A 286 -13.96 -9.05 35.23
C GLU A 286 -15.42 -8.88 34.73
N ASN A 287 -16.04 -7.70 34.83
CA ASN A 287 -17.46 -7.48 34.50
C ASN A 287 -17.80 -6.19 33.77
N GLU A 288 -16.83 -5.48 33.14
CA GLU A 288 -17.13 -4.28 32.34
C GLU A 288 -17.01 -4.57 30.86
N VAL A 289 -18.08 -4.29 30.09
CA VAL A 289 -18.14 -4.44 28.66
C VAL A 289 -17.82 -3.07 28.03
N TYR A 290 -16.75 -2.99 27.25
CA TYR A 290 -16.28 -1.74 26.64
C TYR A 290 -16.87 -1.52 25.27
N SER A 291 -17.24 -0.28 24.99
CA SER A 291 -17.80 0.17 23.70
C SER A 291 -16.93 1.24 23.07
N GLN A 292 -16.81 1.20 21.76
CA GLN A 292 -16.06 2.19 21.01
C GLN A 292 -16.93 3.43 20.73
N VAL A 293 -16.48 4.61 21.17
CA VAL A 293 -17.13 5.89 20.86
C VAL A 293 -16.51 6.46 19.58
N ILE A 294 -17.29 6.62 18.55
CA ILE A 294 -16.89 7.19 17.28
C ILE A 294 -17.40 8.62 17.23
N VAL A 295 -16.49 9.59 17.32
CA VAL A 295 -16.82 11.01 17.22
C VAL A 295 -16.43 11.54 15.84
N THR A 296 -17.40 12.03 15.08
CA THR A 296 -17.18 12.78 13.83
C THR A 296 -17.61 14.23 14.03
N ASP A 297 -17.20 15.14 13.15
CA ASP A 297 -17.54 16.57 13.23
C ASP A 297 -19.06 16.86 13.28
N ARG A 298 -19.91 15.87 13.01
CA ARG A 298 -21.39 15.99 12.96
C ARG A 298 -22.16 14.84 13.59
N LEU A 299 -21.51 13.75 13.99
CA LEU A 299 -22.18 12.58 14.54
C LEU A 299 -21.30 11.94 15.62
N MET A 300 -21.91 11.65 16.76
CA MET A 300 -21.32 10.79 17.78
C MET A 300 -22.02 9.43 17.65
N ALA A 301 -21.29 8.38 17.29
CA ALA A 301 -21.81 7.02 17.29
C ALA A 301 -21.10 6.22 18.37
N VAL A 302 -21.85 5.42 19.10
CA VAL A 302 -21.34 4.48 20.09
C VAL A 302 -21.66 3.08 19.57
N GLU A 303 -20.63 2.27 19.35
CA GLU A 303 -20.83 0.87 19.05
C GLU A 303 -21.20 0.16 20.35
N LEU A 304 -22.42 -0.31 20.45
CA LEU A 304 -22.88 -1.04 21.65
C LEU A 304 -22.50 -2.52 21.50
N PRO A 305 -21.98 -3.15 22.58
CA PRO A 305 -21.74 -4.58 22.56
C PRO A 305 -23.05 -5.34 22.39
N ASP A 306 -22.99 -6.53 21.77
CA ASP A 306 -24.15 -7.40 21.54
C ASP A 306 -24.93 -7.68 22.84
N GLU A 307 -24.22 -7.80 23.96
CA GLU A 307 -24.84 -8.02 25.28
C GLU A 307 -25.68 -6.81 25.72
N ALA A 308 -25.22 -5.58 25.47
CA ALA A 308 -25.96 -4.36 25.77
C ALA A 308 -27.16 -4.20 24.82
N VAL A 309 -26.99 -4.48 23.52
CA VAL A 309 -28.05 -4.48 22.52
C VAL A 309 -29.17 -5.46 22.93
N ASN A 310 -28.79 -6.69 23.30
CA ASN A 310 -29.72 -7.71 23.76
C ASN A 310 -30.42 -7.34 25.05
N LYS A 311 -29.67 -6.82 26.04
CA LYS A 311 -30.20 -6.40 27.34
C LYS A 311 -31.20 -5.25 27.24
N LEU A 312 -30.90 -4.29 26.35
CA LEU A 312 -31.78 -3.14 26.09
C LEU A 312 -32.85 -3.46 25.02
N ARG A 313 -32.82 -4.66 24.41
CA ARG A 313 -33.70 -5.08 23.31
C ARG A 313 -33.79 -4.01 22.21
N LEU A 314 -32.59 -3.56 21.76
CA LEU A 314 -32.51 -2.56 20.69
C LEU A 314 -32.68 -3.24 19.33
N GLU A 315 -33.50 -2.64 18.48
CA GLU A 315 -33.74 -3.02 17.10
C GLU A 315 -33.25 -1.91 16.17
N GLU A 316 -33.11 -2.21 14.88
CA GLU A 316 -32.74 -1.22 13.86
C GLU A 316 -33.78 -0.10 13.81
N ASN A 317 -33.32 1.16 13.94
CA ASN A 317 -34.09 2.39 14.03
C ASN A 317 -34.72 2.71 15.40
N ASP A 318 -34.41 2.01 16.47
CA ASP A 318 -34.79 2.42 17.82
C ASP A 318 -34.12 3.74 18.24
N TYR A 319 -34.85 4.56 18.95
CA TYR A 319 -34.34 5.78 19.56
C TYR A 319 -33.81 5.51 20.96
N VAL A 320 -32.64 6.07 21.26
CA VAL A 320 -32.04 6.00 22.58
C VAL A 320 -31.77 7.41 23.11
N THR A 321 -31.95 7.61 24.41
CA THR A 321 -31.43 8.81 25.10
C THR A 321 -30.03 8.53 25.62
N VAL A 322 -29.15 9.48 25.43
CA VAL A 322 -27.77 9.45 25.94
C VAL A 322 -27.63 10.59 26.95
N ALA A 323 -27.30 10.28 28.18
CA ALA A 323 -27.06 11.23 29.24
C ALA A 323 -25.68 11.01 29.85
N VAL A 324 -25.05 12.06 30.35
CA VAL A 324 -23.83 11.97 31.16
C VAL A 324 -24.22 12.13 32.61
N GLU A 325 -24.06 11.06 33.40
CA GLU A 325 -24.37 11.00 34.84
C GLU A 325 -23.08 10.53 35.55
N ASP A 326 -22.56 11.30 36.49
CA ASP A 326 -21.38 10.97 37.31
C ASP A 326 -20.18 10.41 36.53
N ASP A 327 -19.75 11.13 35.50
CA ASP A 327 -18.68 10.74 34.58
C ASP A 327 -18.92 9.44 33.77
N LYS A 328 -20.17 8.96 33.73
CA LYS A 328 -20.61 7.80 32.97
C LYS A 328 -21.58 8.22 31.86
N ILE A 329 -21.46 7.57 30.72
CA ILE A 329 -22.44 7.71 29.64
C ILE A 329 -23.54 6.66 29.90
N VAL A 330 -24.76 7.13 30.16
CA VAL A 330 -25.93 6.28 30.38
C VAL A 330 -26.79 6.28 29.11
N ILE A 331 -27.05 5.08 28.58
CA ILE A 331 -27.87 4.91 27.37
C ILE A 331 -29.17 4.23 27.80
N LYS A 332 -30.30 4.83 27.48
CA LYS A 332 -31.65 4.28 27.76
C LYS A 332 -32.46 4.20 26.49
N LYS A 333 -33.14 3.08 26.23
CA LYS A 333 -34.10 2.96 25.14
C LYS A 333 -35.27 3.90 25.40
N VAL A 334 -35.68 4.64 24.41
CA VAL A 334 -36.91 5.44 24.43
C VAL A 334 -38.05 4.51 24.09
N HIS A 335 -38.92 4.27 25.05
CA HIS A 335 -40.19 3.57 24.80
C HIS A 335 -41.13 4.58 24.12
N ASP A 336 -41.62 4.26 22.91
CA ASP A 336 -42.64 5.04 22.27
C ASP A 336 -43.84 5.22 23.24
N ARG A 337 -44.30 6.46 23.35
CA ARG A 337 -45.55 6.80 24.08
C ARG A 337 -46.75 6.60 23.20
#